data_467526e2f463e5dc96dbdec64fa6cad1
#
_entry.id   467526e2f463e5dc96dbdec64fa6cad1
#
_cell.length_a   1.000
_cell.length_b   1.000
_cell.length_c   1.000
_cell.angle_alpha   90.00
_cell.angle_beta   90.00
_cell.angle_gamma   90.00
#
_symmetry.space_group_name_H-M   'P 1'
#
loop_
_entity.id
_entity.type
_entity.pdbx_description
1 polymer ?
#
loop_
_entity_poly.entity_id
_entity_poly.type
_entity_poly.pdbx_seq_one_letter_code
_entity_poly.pdbx_strand_id
1 'polypeptide(L)'
;IIIYGAGKYGKKLRELFKSWNIKVDYFCQSAVEDKIYYEGIPVIPVTELSEICGKKHIMIALADRTVSYEIKKQLMQNKTLENIFVYEWGNFIKENENNLVQIEEGDKYCNICFRRIKKFKEYTPLHKIDKELFEKHHIIGGGYREEAICPYCGSVDRIRWQLWVLEQYPDIFKGECSVLHIAPEEEISRKIQHNDLCDYYSGDIDLRMAAHKMDIRELPFRDNFFDYIIVNHVLIYVEEEEKAINELKRVLKRSGKIFLSFPIAADMDTYENAELKTMEERLRAYGQEGHVRLYGKDYKERLEKYGLKVEAMTPELQCNDEMINRYGWIRDDVMCICSLP
;
A
#
# COMPACT_ATOMS: atom_id res chain seq x y z
N ILE A 1 -8.62 0.23 -22.73
CA ILE A 1 -8.96 -0.86 -21.80
C ILE A 1 -9.97 -1.79 -22.46
N ILE A 2 -9.84 -3.09 -22.22
CA ILE A 2 -10.70 -4.14 -22.73
C ILE A 2 -11.35 -4.84 -21.53
N ILE A 3 -12.68 -5.00 -21.54
CA ILE A 3 -13.39 -5.76 -20.51
C ILE A 3 -13.72 -7.16 -21.06
N TYR A 4 -13.14 -8.21 -20.47
CA TYR A 4 -13.50 -9.58 -20.78
C TYR A 4 -14.77 -9.98 -20.02
N GLY A 5 -15.85 -10.26 -20.76
CA GLY A 5 -17.17 -10.54 -20.23
C GLY A 5 -18.13 -9.36 -20.40
N ALA A 6 -18.99 -9.41 -21.41
CA ALA A 6 -20.01 -8.39 -21.69
C ALA A 6 -21.33 -8.60 -20.91
N GLY A 7 -21.37 -9.55 -19.96
CA GLY A 7 -22.51 -9.82 -19.10
C GLY A 7 -22.71 -8.81 -17.97
N LYS A 8 -23.50 -9.18 -16.96
CA LYS A 8 -23.86 -8.33 -15.80
C LYS A 8 -22.66 -7.62 -15.16
N TYR A 9 -21.57 -8.36 -14.89
CA TYR A 9 -20.40 -7.82 -14.21
C TYR A 9 -19.54 -6.94 -15.11
N GLY A 10 -19.41 -7.27 -16.41
CA GLY A 10 -18.72 -6.42 -17.37
C GLY A 10 -19.40 -5.07 -17.55
N LYS A 11 -20.74 -5.08 -17.61
CA LYS A 11 -21.56 -3.86 -17.66
C LYS A 11 -21.34 -2.98 -16.40
N LYS A 12 -21.36 -3.58 -15.21
CA LYS A 12 -21.07 -2.86 -13.96
C LYS A 12 -19.65 -2.30 -13.92
N LEU A 13 -18.66 -3.06 -14.38
CA LEU A 13 -17.28 -2.58 -14.44
C LEU A 13 -17.13 -1.40 -15.40
N ARG A 14 -17.82 -1.44 -16.54
CA ARG A 14 -17.86 -0.34 -17.50
C ARG A 14 -18.46 0.93 -16.88
N GLU A 15 -19.58 0.84 -16.13
CA GLU A 15 -20.15 1.99 -15.42
C GLU A 15 -19.19 2.56 -14.39
N LEU A 16 -18.49 1.70 -13.66
CA LEU A 16 -17.45 2.11 -12.71
C LEU A 16 -16.33 2.87 -13.43
N PHE A 17 -15.81 2.35 -14.54
CA PHE A 17 -14.77 3.01 -15.33
C PHE A 17 -15.23 4.34 -15.93
N LYS A 18 -16.49 4.42 -16.38
CA LYS A 18 -17.10 5.67 -16.83
C LYS A 18 -17.11 6.73 -15.73
N SER A 19 -17.46 6.34 -14.49
CA SER A 19 -17.43 7.26 -13.34
C SER A 19 -16.03 7.73 -12.97
N TRP A 20 -15.00 6.98 -13.34
CA TRP A 20 -13.59 7.33 -13.16
C TRP A 20 -12.98 8.04 -14.37
N ASN A 21 -13.78 8.39 -15.37
CA ASN A 21 -13.34 8.94 -16.64
C ASN A 21 -12.31 8.05 -17.36
N ILE A 22 -12.43 6.73 -17.19
CA ILE A 22 -11.59 5.72 -17.84
C ILE A 22 -12.32 5.22 -19.08
N LYS A 23 -11.68 5.34 -20.25
CA LYS A 23 -12.23 4.88 -21.52
C LYS A 23 -12.13 3.37 -21.63
N VAL A 24 -13.26 2.73 -21.94
CA VAL A 24 -13.33 1.33 -22.35
C VAL A 24 -13.42 1.29 -23.87
N ASP A 25 -12.48 0.61 -24.52
CA ASP A 25 -12.40 0.56 -25.99
C ASP A 25 -13.17 -0.62 -26.56
N TYR A 26 -13.16 -1.76 -25.87
CA TYR A 26 -13.80 -2.99 -26.29
C TYR A 26 -14.37 -3.78 -25.12
N PHE A 27 -15.46 -4.51 -25.37
CA PHE A 27 -15.77 -5.73 -24.63
C PHE A 27 -15.20 -6.93 -25.39
N CYS A 28 -14.82 -7.98 -24.65
CA CYS A 28 -14.31 -9.21 -25.25
C CYS A 28 -15.07 -10.43 -24.69
N GLN A 29 -15.31 -11.43 -25.52
CA GLN A 29 -15.92 -12.71 -25.16
C GLN A 29 -15.19 -13.85 -25.86
N SER A 30 -15.37 -15.10 -25.37
CA SER A 30 -14.76 -16.30 -25.98
C SER A 30 -15.17 -16.49 -27.44
N ALA A 31 -16.45 -16.23 -27.76
CA ALA A 31 -17.01 -16.24 -29.10
C ALA A 31 -18.06 -15.13 -29.23
N VAL A 32 -18.18 -14.58 -30.44
CA VAL A 32 -19.18 -13.58 -30.81
C VAL A 32 -19.71 -14.03 -32.21
N GLU A 33 -21.00 -14.29 -32.29
CA GLU A 33 -21.62 -14.79 -33.56
C GLU A 33 -21.87 -13.67 -34.57
N ASP A 34 -22.17 -12.45 -34.09
CA ASP A 34 -22.42 -11.25 -34.91
C ASP A 34 -21.72 -10.04 -34.31
N LYS A 35 -21.59 -8.94 -35.09
CA LYS A 35 -21.10 -7.66 -34.60
C LYS A 35 -22.08 -7.07 -33.57
N ILE A 36 -21.75 -7.23 -32.31
CA ILE A 36 -22.54 -6.74 -31.17
C ILE A 36 -21.88 -5.50 -30.61
N TYR A 37 -22.71 -4.52 -30.23
CA TYR A 37 -22.28 -3.31 -29.52
C TYR A 37 -23.03 -3.21 -28.21
N TYR A 38 -22.31 -2.84 -27.16
CA TYR A 38 -22.92 -2.45 -25.88
C TYR A 38 -22.68 -0.97 -25.63
N GLU A 39 -23.74 -0.16 -25.65
CA GLU A 39 -23.69 1.31 -25.54
C GLU A 39 -22.64 1.96 -26.46
N GLY A 40 -22.58 1.52 -27.72
CA GLY A 40 -21.64 2.02 -28.70
C GLY A 40 -20.22 1.45 -28.62
N ILE A 41 -19.92 0.62 -27.62
CA ILE A 41 -18.63 -0.07 -27.48
C ILE A 41 -18.71 -1.43 -28.17
N PRO A 42 -17.81 -1.76 -29.11
CA PRO A 42 -17.84 -3.03 -29.82
C PRO A 42 -17.51 -4.20 -28.89
N VAL A 43 -18.22 -5.31 -29.10
CA VAL A 43 -17.94 -6.60 -28.46
C VAL A 43 -17.21 -7.47 -29.48
N ILE A 44 -15.98 -7.87 -29.15
CA ILE A 44 -15.11 -8.66 -30.05
C ILE A 44 -14.84 -10.07 -29.50
N PRO A 45 -14.61 -11.06 -30.33
CA PRO A 45 -14.15 -12.37 -29.89
C PRO A 45 -12.68 -12.28 -29.42
N VAL A 46 -12.29 -13.18 -28.52
CA VAL A 46 -10.92 -13.23 -27.97
C VAL A 46 -9.86 -13.41 -29.07
N THR A 47 -10.23 -14.01 -30.18
CA THR A 47 -9.37 -14.25 -31.35
C THR A 47 -8.94 -12.96 -32.05
N GLU A 48 -9.72 -11.89 -31.96
CA GLU A 48 -9.41 -10.59 -32.56
C GLU A 48 -8.50 -9.72 -31.65
N LEU A 49 -8.21 -10.14 -30.42
CA LEU A 49 -7.33 -9.38 -29.53
C LEU A 49 -5.91 -9.19 -30.08
N SER A 50 -5.42 -10.13 -30.89
CA SER A 50 -4.12 -10.02 -31.55
C SER A 50 -4.05 -8.93 -32.62
N GLU A 51 -5.19 -8.54 -33.18
CA GLU A 51 -5.29 -7.50 -34.22
C GLU A 51 -5.27 -6.08 -33.62
N ILE A 52 -5.48 -5.94 -32.32
CA ILE A 52 -5.45 -4.65 -31.63
C ILE A 52 -4.01 -4.23 -31.37
N CYS A 53 -3.60 -3.09 -31.90
CA CYS A 53 -2.26 -2.53 -31.70
C CYS A 53 -2.04 -1.97 -30.29
N GLY A 54 -0.79 -2.02 -29.83
CA GLY A 54 -0.35 -1.40 -28.58
C GLY A 54 -0.61 -2.21 -27.31
N LYS A 55 -0.43 -1.56 -26.15
CA LYS A 55 -0.64 -2.18 -24.84
C LYS A 55 -2.12 -2.46 -24.59
N LYS A 56 -2.44 -3.67 -24.17
CA LYS A 56 -3.81 -4.11 -23.88
C LYS A 56 -3.98 -4.38 -22.40
N HIS A 57 -4.83 -3.62 -21.75
CA HIS A 57 -5.24 -3.87 -20.36
C HIS A 57 -6.58 -4.60 -20.39
N ILE A 58 -6.57 -5.90 -20.07
CA ILE A 58 -7.74 -6.78 -20.11
C ILE A 58 -8.24 -7.00 -18.69
N MET A 59 -9.46 -6.54 -18.42
CA MET A 59 -10.14 -6.66 -17.13
C MET A 59 -11.13 -7.81 -17.19
N ILE A 60 -10.84 -8.94 -16.53
CA ILE A 60 -11.76 -10.09 -16.49
C ILE A 60 -12.88 -9.80 -15.48
N ALA A 61 -14.10 -9.63 -15.99
CA ALA A 61 -15.29 -9.31 -15.22
C ALA A 61 -16.23 -10.53 -15.08
N LEU A 62 -15.71 -11.63 -14.55
CA LEU A 62 -16.45 -12.87 -14.32
C LEU A 62 -16.51 -13.19 -12.82
N ALA A 63 -17.69 -13.63 -12.35
CA ALA A 63 -17.89 -13.91 -10.92
C ALA A 63 -17.33 -15.26 -10.46
N ASP A 64 -17.07 -16.18 -11.38
CA ASP A 64 -16.50 -17.48 -11.08
C ASP A 64 -14.97 -17.41 -11.07
N ARG A 65 -14.36 -17.66 -9.92
CA ARG A 65 -12.91 -17.59 -9.73
C ARG A 65 -12.16 -18.60 -10.58
N THR A 66 -12.67 -19.81 -10.69
CA THR A 66 -12.04 -20.88 -11.45
C THR A 66 -12.03 -20.53 -12.95
N VAL A 67 -13.15 -20.06 -13.45
CA VAL A 67 -13.27 -19.62 -14.86
C VAL A 67 -12.42 -18.39 -15.13
N SER A 68 -12.41 -17.42 -14.23
CA SER A 68 -11.55 -16.23 -14.34
C SER A 68 -10.07 -16.58 -14.42
N TYR A 69 -9.62 -17.49 -13.55
CA TYR A 69 -8.23 -17.96 -13.50
C TYR A 69 -7.84 -18.71 -14.78
N GLU A 70 -8.69 -19.61 -15.28
CA GLU A 70 -8.42 -20.34 -16.52
C GLU A 70 -8.35 -19.41 -17.73
N ILE A 71 -9.21 -18.40 -17.80
CA ILE A 71 -9.16 -17.40 -18.87
C ILE A 71 -7.89 -16.55 -18.77
N LYS A 72 -7.53 -16.10 -17.56
CA LYS A 72 -6.28 -15.38 -17.35
C LYS A 72 -5.08 -16.20 -17.84
N LYS A 73 -5.02 -17.47 -17.44
CA LYS A 73 -3.97 -18.40 -17.85
C LYS A 73 -3.91 -18.57 -19.37
N GLN A 74 -5.05 -18.76 -20.03
CA GLN A 74 -5.13 -18.88 -21.49
C GLN A 74 -4.65 -17.60 -22.20
N LEU A 75 -5.07 -16.43 -21.73
CA LEU A 75 -4.67 -15.14 -22.29
C LEU A 75 -3.15 -14.92 -22.15
N MET A 76 -2.58 -15.19 -20.97
CA MET A 76 -1.15 -15.01 -20.70
C MET A 76 -0.26 -16.04 -21.43
N GLN A 77 -0.77 -17.24 -21.70
CA GLN A 77 -0.05 -18.29 -22.45
C GLN A 77 -0.18 -18.15 -23.97
N ASN A 78 -1.05 -17.29 -24.45
CA ASN A 78 -1.27 -17.07 -25.87
C ASN A 78 -0.12 -16.26 -26.49
N LYS A 79 0.80 -16.94 -27.17
CA LYS A 79 1.98 -16.36 -27.82
C LYS A 79 1.67 -15.34 -28.91
N THR A 80 0.43 -15.28 -29.40
CA THR A 80 0.01 -14.29 -30.41
C THR A 80 -0.41 -12.95 -29.78
N LEU A 81 -0.58 -12.92 -28.44
CA LEU A 81 -0.96 -11.72 -27.70
C LEU A 81 0.27 -11.06 -27.09
N GLU A 82 0.78 -10.04 -27.73
CA GLU A 82 1.88 -9.23 -27.21
C GLU A 82 1.37 -8.06 -26.35
N ASN A 83 2.20 -7.64 -25.37
CA ASN A 83 1.94 -6.46 -24.54
C ASN A 83 0.56 -6.47 -23.84
N ILE A 84 0.14 -7.62 -23.29
CA ILE A 84 -1.10 -7.74 -22.51
C ILE A 84 -0.85 -7.66 -21.01
N PHE A 85 -1.80 -7.03 -20.32
CA PHE A 85 -1.87 -6.97 -18.85
C PHE A 85 -3.27 -7.45 -18.45
N VAL A 86 -3.34 -8.53 -17.67
CA VAL A 86 -4.62 -9.19 -17.35
C VAL A 86 -4.93 -9.02 -15.87
N TYR A 87 -6.13 -8.50 -15.55
CA TYR A 87 -6.60 -8.22 -14.20
C TYR A 87 -7.94 -8.92 -13.94
N GLU A 88 -8.09 -9.52 -12.78
CA GLU A 88 -9.33 -10.19 -12.36
C GLU A 88 -10.20 -9.27 -11.50
N TRP A 89 -11.34 -8.83 -12.03
CA TRP A 89 -12.23 -7.89 -11.37
C TRP A 89 -13.60 -8.45 -11.00
N GLY A 90 -13.94 -9.64 -11.51
CA GLY A 90 -15.28 -10.22 -11.34
C GLY A 90 -15.64 -10.48 -9.88
N ASN A 91 -14.70 -10.97 -9.08
CA ASN A 91 -14.90 -11.20 -7.65
C ASN A 91 -15.06 -9.90 -6.87
N PHE A 92 -14.22 -8.93 -7.15
CA PHE A 92 -14.33 -7.59 -6.55
C PHE A 92 -15.73 -6.99 -6.81
N ILE A 93 -16.24 -7.09 -8.04
CA ILE A 93 -17.57 -6.59 -8.40
C ILE A 93 -18.66 -7.38 -7.69
N LYS A 94 -18.55 -8.72 -7.61
CA LYS A 94 -19.53 -9.58 -6.93
C LYS A 94 -19.60 -9.30 -5.43
N GLU A 95 -18.46 -9.25 -4.75
CA GLU A 95 -18.36 -9.00 -3.30
C GLU A 95 -18.84 -7.60 -2.91
N ASN A 96 -18.75 -6.67 -3.85
CA ASN A 96 -19.15 -5.27 -3.65
C ASN A 96 -20.42 -4.89 -4.44
N GLU A 97 -21.20 -5.84 -4.92
CA GLU A 97 -22.37 -5.58 -5.79
C GLU A 97 -23.35 -4.58 -5.23
N ASN A 98 -23.64 -4.64 -3.92
CA ASN A 98 -24.54 -3.72 -3.23
C ASN A 98 -23.90 -2.35 -2.97
N ASN A 99 -22.57 -2.26 -2.96
CA ASN A 99 -21.80 -1.03 -2.72
C ASN A 99 -21.44 -0.29 -4.01
N LEU A 100 -21.36 -0.99 -5.15
CA LEU A 100 -21.04 -0.39 -6.46
C LEU A 100 -22.18 0.47 -7.01
N VAL A 101 -23.42 0.23 -6.55
CA VAL A 101 -24.61 1.02 -6.93
C VAL A 101 -24.63 2.39 -6.21
N GLN A 102 -23.92 2.51 -5.11
CA GLN A 102 -23.70 3.77 -4.40
C GLN A 102 -22.26 4.27 -4.65
N ILE A 103 -21.95 4.65 -5.89
CA ILE A 103 -20.81 5.54 -6.14
C ILE A 103 -21.26 6.90 -5.58
N GLU A 104 -20.96 7.11 -4.33
CA GLU A 104 -21.15 8.42 -3.73
C GLU A 104 -20.26 9.40 -4.50
N GLU A 105 -20.89 10.40 -5.13
CA GLU A 105 -20.18 11.56 -5.65
C GLU A 105 -19.50 12.24 -4.46
N GLY A 106 -18.18 12.15 -4.42
CA GLY A 106 -17.37 12.75 -3.36
C GLY A 106 -16.03 13.19 -3.89
N ASP A 107 -15.47 14.20 -3.26
CA ASP A 107 -14.17 14.77 -3.63
C ASP A 107 -12.99 13.97 -3.07
N LYS A 108 -13.24 13.08 -2.10
CA LYS A 108 -12.21 12.21 -1.51
C LYS A 108 -11.98 10.96 -2.39
N TYR A 109 -10.77 10.40 -2.28
CA TYR A 109 -10.39 9.23 -3.07
C TYR A 109 -9.46 8.32 -2.27
N CYS A 110 -9.72 7.02 -2.30
CA CYS A 110 -8.84 6.02 -1.69
C CYS A 110 -7.97 5.35 -2.76
N ASN A 111 -6.66 5.54 -2.71
CA ASN A 111 -5.70 4.91 -3.64
C ASN A 111 -5.43 3.43 -3.36
N ILE A 112 -5.98 2.87 -2.29
CA ILE A 112 -5.92 1.43 -1.99
C ILE A 112 -7.01 0.67 -2.76
N CYS A 113 -8.28 1.09 -2.63
CA CYS A 113 -9.41 0.43 -3.28
C CYS A 113 -9.96 1.18 -4.50
N PHE A 114 -9.35 2.30 -4.87
CA PHE A 114 -9.68 3.11 -6.05
C PHE A 114 -11.11 3.67 -6.06
N ARG A 115 -11.69 3.94 -4.88
CA ARG A 115 -13.05 4.48 -4.77
C ARG A 115 -13.07 5.96 -4.44
N ARG A 116 -14.03 6.66 -5.05
CA ARG A 116 -14.46 7.99 -4.59
C ARG A 116 -15.37 7.83 -3.38
N ILE A 117 -15.22 8.73 -2.42
CA ILE A 117 -15.94 8.73 -1.16
C ILE A 117 -16.27 10.15 -0.75
N LYS A 118 -17.36 10.33 -0.01
CA LYS A 118 -17.72 11.65 0.53
C LYS A 118 -16.82 12.08 1.68
N LYS A 119 -16.57 11.14 2.59
CA LYS A 119 -15.81 11.39 3.81
C LYS A 119 -15.09 10.12 4.28
N PHE A 120 -13.88 10.25 4.77
CA PHE A 120 -13.21 9.19 5.54
C PHE A 120 -13.86 9.08 6.93
N LYS A 121 -13.84 7.89 7.52
CA LYS A 121 -14.31 7.65 8.89
C LYS A 121 -13.22 7.99 9.90
N GLU A 122 -13.62 8.23 11.14
CA GLU A 122 -12.70 8.39 12.25
C GLU A 122 -11.89 7.12 12.55
N TYR A 123 -10.67 7.31 13.01
CA TYR A 123 -9.81 6.25 13.52
C TYR A 123 -9.63 6.41 15.03
N THR A 124 -10.02 5.39 15.76
CA THR A 124 -9.73 5.26 17.20
C THR A 124 -8.70 4.14 17.37
N PRO A 125 -7.55 4.42 18.00
CA PRO A 125 -6.54 3.40 18.26
C PRO A 125 -7.10 2.23 19.07
N LEU A 126 -6.69 1.02 18.71
CA LEU A 126 -7.08 -0.22 19.45
C LEU A 126 -6.34 -0.34 20.78
N HIS A 127 -5.12 0.21 20.85
CA HIS A 127 -4.30 0.24 22.07
C HIS A 127 -4.61 1.50 22.87
N LYS A 128 -4.34 1.42 24.19
CA LYS A 128 -4.42 2.62 25.03
C LYS A 128 -3.40 3.64 24.56
N ILE A 129 -3.87 4.87 24.46
CA ILE A 129 -3.03 6.04 24.17
C ILE A 129 -3.22 7.10 25.26
N ASP A 130 -2.17 7.86 25.53
CA ASP A 130 -2.23 9.06 26.35
C ASP A 130 -2.60 10.26 25.44
N LYS A 131 -3.91 10.60 25.40
CA LYS A 131 -4.40 11.68 24.55
C LYS A 131 -3.79 13.03 24.89
N GLU A 132 -3.56 13.32 26.17
CA GLU A 132 -2.97 14.59 26.62
C GLU A 132 -1.55 14.72 26.09
N LEU A 133 -0.77 13.63 26.10
CA LEU A 133 0.58 13.62 25.54
C LEU A 133 0.56 13.84 24.03
N PHE A 134 -0.38 13.17 23.31
CA PHE A 134 -0.53 13.34 21.85
C PHE A 134 -0.85 14.77 21.46
N GLU A 135 -1.77 15.41 22.18
CA GLU A 135 -2.16 16.80 21.93
C GLU A 135 -1.02 17.77 22.33
N LYS A 136 -0.43 17.56 23.52
CA LYS A 136 0.63 18.41 24.07
C LYS A 136 1.85 18.50 23.16
N HIS A 137 2.29 17.34 22.61
CA HIS A 137 3.51 17.26 21.83
C HIS A 137 3.24 17.15 20.32
N HIS A 138 2.01 17.42 19.91
CA HIS A 138 1.62 17.36 18.50
C HIS A 138 2.18 16.10 17.80
N ILE A 139 1.82 14.91 18.35
CA ILE A 139 2.35 13.64 17.85
C ILE A 139 1.67 13.28 16.53
N ILE A 140 2.46 13.24 15.46
CA ILE A 140 2.05 12.93 14.09
C ILE A 140 2.17 11.43 13.84
N GLY A 141 1.35 10.89 12.93
CA GLY A 141 1.42 9.47 12.52
C GLY A 141 0.80 8.49 13.51
N GLY A 142 0.18 8.96 14.59
CA GLY A 142 -0.46 8.16 15.62
C GLY A 142 -1.75 8.79 16.16
N GLY A 143 -2.33 8.19 17.21
CA GLY A 143 -3.46 8.74 17.94
C GLY A 143 -4.81 8.72 17.22
N TYR A 144 -5.79 9.45 17.77
CA TYR A 144 -7.13 9.63 17.21
C TYR A 144 -7.11 10.57 16.01
N ARG A 145 -7.87 10.24 14.97
CA ARG A 145 -8.00 11.06 13.76
C ARG A 145 -9.43 11.02 13.21
N GLU A 146 -9.98 12.18 12.91
CA GLU A 146 -11.38 12.32 12.48
C GLU A 146 -11.65 11.77 11.08
N GLU A 147 -10.70 11.90 10.14
CA GLU A 147 -10.86 11.52 8.75
C GLU A 147 -9.72 10.59 8.28
N ALA A 148 -9.63 9.38 8.82
CA ALA A 148 -8.53 8.46 8.55
C ALA A 148 -8.92 7.20 7.78
N ILE A 149 -10.06 6.56 8.11
CA ILE A 149 -10.41 5.24 7.60
C ILE A 149 -11.24 5.31 6.33
N CYS A 150 -10.82 4.60 5.29
CA CYS A 150 -11.66 4.39 4.11
C CYS A 150 -12.90 3.55 4.50
N PRO A 151 -14.13 4.04 4.24
CA PRO A 151 -15.36 3.33 4.61
C PRO A 151 -15.56 2.00 3.88
N TYR A 152 -14.81 1.75 2.80
CA TYR A 152 -14.95 0.57 1.96
C TYR A 152 -13.90 -0.51 2.22
N CYS A 153 -12.61 -0.14 2.24
CA CYS A 153 -11.53 -1.12 2.41
C CYS A 153 -10.86 -1.10 3.78
N GLY A 154 -11.25 -0.16 4.67
CA GLY A 154 -10.67 -0.05 6.00
C GLY A 154 -9.27 0.56 6.05
N SER A 155 -8.64 0.84 4.90
CA SER A 155 -7.29 1.42 4.90
C SER A 155 -7.24 2.76 5.61
N VAL A 156 -6.21 2.96 6.42
CA VAL A 156 -5.98 4.22 7.14
C VAL A 156 -5.16 5.21 6.31
N ASP A 157 -5.19 6.47 6.69
CA ASP A 157 -4.52 7.60 6.05
C ASP A 157 -3.03 7.36 5.79
N ARG A 158 -2.27 6.92 6.82
CA ARG A 158 -0.84 6.64 6.71
C ARG A 158 -0.54 5.53 5.69
N ILE A 159 -1.34 4.45 5.62
CA ILE A 159 -1.12 3.38 4.63
C ILE A 159 -1.35 3.91 3.21
N ARG A 160 -2.33 4.80 3.02
CA ARG A 160 -2.54 5.47 1.72
C ARG A 160 -1.37 6.35 1.31
N TRP A 161 -0.76 7.08 2.27
CA TRP A 161 0.44 7.87 2.04
C TRP A 161 1.66 7.00 1.77
N GLN A 162 1.93 6.01 2.61
CA GLN A 162 3.03 5.05 2.45
C GLN A 162 2.99 4.37 1.08
N LEU A 163 1.81 3.89 0.67
CA LEU A 163 1.66 3.30 -0.66
C LEU A 163 1.98 4.29 -1.77
N TRP A 164 1.53 5.56 -1.66
CA TRP A 164 1.84 6.58 -2.66
C TRP A 164 3.36 6.82 -2.76
N VAL A 165 4.08 6.85 -1.65
CA VAL A 165 5.55 6.95 -1.64
C VAL A 165 6.19 5.72 -2.30
N LEU A 166 5.75 4.51 -1.96
CA LEU A 166 6.28 3.27 -2.56
C LEU A 166 6.00 3.20 -4.07
N GLU A 167 4.90 3.77 -4.55
CA GLU A 167 4.58 3.83 -6.00
C GLU A 167 5.56 4.72 -6.80
N GLN A 168 6.37 5.56 -6.14
CA GLN A 168 7.48 6.29 -6.78
C GLN A 168 8.66 5.34 -7.13
N TYR A 169 8.64 4.11 -6.64
CA TYR A 169 9.63 3.05 -6.88
C TYR A 169 8.95 1.89 -7.66
N PRO A 170 8.78 2.05 -8.98
CA PRO A 170 7.93 1.16 -9.78
C PRO A 170 8.38 -0.30 -9.79
N ASP A 171 9.67 -0.57 -9.56
CA ASP A 171 10.20 -1.95 -9.53
C ASP A 171 9.56 -2.78 -8.42
N ILE A 172 9.18 -2.17 -7.30
CA ILE A 172 8.46 -2.85 -6.21
C ILE A 172 7.18 -3.54 -6.74
N PHE A 173 6.48 -2.91 -7.69
CA PHE A 173 5.17 -3.35 -8.16
C PHE A 173 5.17 -3.97 -9.56
N LYS A 174 6.25 -3.80 -10.36
CA LYS A 174 6.26 -4.17 -11.79
C LYS A 174 7.62 -4.66 -12.31
N GLY A 175 8.66 -4.62 -11.50
CA GLY A 175 10.03 -4.98 -11.89
C GLY A 175 10.59 -6.17 -11.13
N GLU A 176 11.77 -6.60 -11.54
CA GLU A 176 12.55 -7.59 -10.80
C GLU A 176 13.19 -6.90 -9.58
N CYS A 177 12.80 -7.32 -8.40
CA CYS A 177 13.38 -6.82 -7.15
C CYS A 177 13.23 -7.83 -6.02
N SER A 178 13.94 -7.61 -4.93
CA SER A 178 13.80 -8.32 -3.67
C SER A 178 13.33 -7.35 -2.58
N VAL A 179 12.22 -7.65 -1.93
CA VAL A 179 11.59 -6.80 -0.90
C VAL A 179 11.49 -7.54 0.42
N LEU A 180 11.99 -6.93 1.49
CA LEU A 180 11.70 -7.33 2.88
C LEU A 180 10.67 -6.38 3.49
N HIS A 181 9.59 -6.91 4.03
CA HIS A 181 8.55 -6.14 4.70
C HIS A 181 8.40 -6.64 6.14
N ILE A 182 8.85 -5.85 7.10
CA ILE A 182 8.77 -6.16 8.53
C ILE A 182 7.45 -5.62 9.09
N ALA A 183 6.74 -6.46 9.85
CA ALA A 183 5.39 -6.18 10.36
C ALA A 183 4.43 -5.68 9.25
N PRO A 184 4.20 -6.52 8.22
CA PRO A 184 3.63 -6.08 6.96
C PRO A 184 2.18 -5.61 7.09
N GLU A 185 1.88 -4.42 6.56
CA GLU A 185 0.51 -3.98 6.33
C GLU A 185 -0.12 -4.78 5.20
N GLU A 186 -1.32 -5.31 5.44
CA GLU A 186 -1.98 -6.22 4.50
C GLU A 186 -2.20 -5.58 3.12
N GLU A 187 -2.58 -4.30 3.08
CA GLU A 187 -2.87 -3.59 1.84
C GLU A 187 -1.63 -3.42 0.97
N ILE A 188 -0.50 -3.06 1.58
CA ILE A 188 0.79 -2.89 0.89
C ILE A 188 1.32 -4.26 0.47
N SER A 189 1.33 -5.23 1.39
CA SER A 189 1.75 -6.62 1.15
C SER A 189 1.03 -7.23 -0.04
N ARG A 190 -0.30 -7.12 -0.06
CA ARG A 190 -1.13 -7.64 -1.16
C ARG A 190 -0.76 -7.01 -2.50
N LYS A 191 -0.51 -5.71 -2.56
CA LYS A 191 -0.12 -5.04 -3.81
C LYS A 191 1.25 -5.48 -4.31
N ILE A 192 2.24 -5.63 -3.41
CA ILE A 192 3.58 -6.10 -3.80
C ILE A 192 3.53 -7.55 -4.29
N GLN A 193 2.77 -8.42 -3.62
CA GLN A 193 2.61 -9.83 -4.02
C GLN A 193 1.91 -10.04 -5.37
N HIS A 194 1.30 -9.01 -5.96
CA HIS A 194 0.80 -9.07 -7.34
C HIS A 194 1.91 -8.89 -8.38
N ASN A 195 3.13 -8.58 -7.97
CA ASN A 195 4.29 -8.54 -8.84
C ASN A 195 4.99 -9.90 -8.82
N ASP A 196 4.73 -10.75 -9.80
CA ASP A 196 5.31 -12.09 -9.92
C ASP A 196 6.85 -12.06 -10.14
N LEU A 197 7.45 -10.90 -10.42
CA LEU A 197 8.89 -10.69 -10.58
C LEU A 197 9.57 -10.23 -9.28
N CYS A 198 8.80 -10.01 -8.21
CA CYS A 198 9.31 -9.57 -6.93
C CYS A 198 9.52 -10.76 -5.99
N ASP A 199 10.74 -10.95 -5.52
CA ASP A 199 11.05 -11.83 -4.40
C ASP A 199 10.61 -11.16 -3.09
N TYR A 200 9.35 -11.38 -2.70
CA TYR A 200 8.74 -10.75 -1.52
C TYR A 200 8.85 -11.62 -0.27
N TYR A 201 9.46 -11.07 0.77
CA TYR A 201 9.61 -11.67 2.09
C TYR A 201 8.91 -10.80 3.14
N SER A 202 8.04 -11.40 3.96
CA SER A 202 7.43 -10.72 5.11
C SER A 202 7.83 -11.37 6.41
N GLY A 203 8.15 -10.55 7.41
CA GLY A 203 8.60 -11.00 8.73
C GLY A 203 7.97 -10.24 9.88
N ASP A 204 7.65 -10.96 10.95
CA ASP A 204 7.19 -10.42 12.22
C ASP A 204 7.66 -11.33 13.38
N ILE A 205 7.74 -10.80 14.59
CA ILE A 205 7.96 -11.61 15.80
C ILE A 205 6.76 -12.53 16.08
N ASP A 206 5.56 -12.16 15.60
CA ASP A 206 4.34 -12.94 15.65
C ASP A 206 4.03 -13.56 14.28
N LEU A 207 4.13 -14.89 14.17
CA LEU A 207 3.82 -15.63 12.93
C LEU A 207 2.38 -15.46 12.41
N ARG A 208 1.46 -14.94 13.22
CA ARG A 208 0.09 -14.66 12.76
C ARG A 208 0.02 -13.43 11.85
N MET A 209 1.06 -12.60 11.90
CA MET A 209 1.12 -11.32 11.19
C MET A 209 1.93 -11.36 9.89
N ALA A 210 2.81 -12.37 9.71
CA ALA A 210 3.69 -12.46 8.55
C ALA A 210 3.99 -13.92 8.15
N ALA A 211 4.57 -14.10 6.96
CA ALA A 211 4.94 -15.43 6.46
C ALA A 211 6.07 -16.09 7.25
N HIS A 212 6.96 -15.26 7.84
CA HIS A 212 8.12 -15.76 8.58
C HIS A 212 8.23 -15.10 9.95
N LYS A 213 8.62 -15.91 10.95
CA LYS A 213 8.98 -15.38 12.26
C LYS A 213 10.38 -14.77 12.17
N MET A 214 10.50 -13.48 12.44
CA MET A 214 11.76 -12.74 12.35
C MET A 214 11.89 -11.73 13.48
N ASP A 215 13.10 -11.60 14.00
CA ASP A 215 13.50 -10.48 14.84
C ASP A 215 14.34 -9.53 13.98
N ILE A 216 13.94 -8.27 13.91
CA ILE A 216 14.65 -7.25 13.11
C ILE A 216 16.10 -7.03 13.57
N ARG A 217 16.44 -7.44 14.80
CA ARG A 217 17.78 -7.37 15.39
C ARG A 217 18.71 -8.50 14.94
N GLU A 218 18.16 -9.54 14.29
CA GLU A 218 18.90 -10.72 13.82
C GLU A 218 18.18 -11.32 12.61
N LEU A 219 18.39 -10.74 11.42
CA LEU A 219 17.70 -11.13 10.20
C LEU A 219 18.34 -12.36 9.56
N PRO A 220 17.57 -13.41 9.22
CA PRO A 220 18.11 -14.69 8.70
C PRO A 220 18.45 -14.61 7.21
N PHE A 221 19.02 -13.49 6.76
CA PHE A 221 19.41 -13.27 5.38
C PHE A 221 20.90 -12.95 5.26
N ARG A 222 21.48 -13.27 4.11
CA ARG A 222 22.86 -12.89 3.77
C ARG A 222 22.96 -11.38 3.57
N ASP A 223 24.17 -10.87 3.62
CA ASP A 223 24.48 -9.47 3.32
C ASP A 223 24.09 -9.12 1.87
N ASN A 224 23.70 -7.86 1.66
CA ASN A 224 23.39 -7.30 0.33
C ASN A 224 22.32 -8.12 -0.43
N PHE A 225 21.23 -8.47 0.23
CA PHE A 225 20.20 -9.32 -0.36
C PHE A 225 19.02 -8.53 -0.93
N PHE A 226 18.53 -7.49 -0.23
CA PHE A 226 17.31 -6.78 -0.59
C PHE A 226 17.56 -5.49 -1.35
N ASP A 227 16.73 -5.26 -2.40
CA ASP A 227 16.65 -3.98 -3.08
C ASP A 227 15.87 -2.97 -2.25
N TYR A 228 14.79 -3.43 -1.59
CA TYR A 228 13.91 -2.59 -0.78
C TYR A 228 13.58 -3.26 0.55
N ILE A 229 13.56 -2.45 1.61
CA ILE A 229 13.14 -2.89 2.95
C ILE A 229 12.08 -1.92 3.45
N ILE A 230 10.94 -2.43 3.94
CA ILE A 230 9.82 -1.65 4.46
C ILE A 230 9.68 -1.96 5.94
N VAL A 231 9.76 -0.93 6.79
CA VAL A 231 9.70 -1.05 8.25
C VAL A 231 8.88 0.10 8.82
N ASN A 232 7.58 -0.08 8.88
CA ASN A 232 6.65 0.95 9.34
C ASN A 232 6.22 0.67 10.78
N HIS A 233 6.34 1.67 11.66
CA HIS A 233 5.92 1.60 13.06
C HIS A 233 6.51 0.41 13.86
N VAL A 234 7.72 -0.04 13.53
CA VAL A 234 8.41 -1.15 14.21
C VAL A 234 9.49 -0.66 15.17
N LEU A 235 10.37 0.25 14.73
CA LEU A 235 11.53 0.67 15.53
C LEU A 235 11.14 1.31 16.87
N ILE A 236 9.95 1.85 16.97
CA ILE A 236 9.42 2.44 18.21
C ILE A 236 9.19 1.39 19.31
N TYR A 237 9.15 0.09 18.98
CA TYR A 237 9.03 -1.04 19.90
C TYR A 237 10.35 -1.76 20.18
N VAL A 238 11.44 -1.41 19.46
CA VAL A 238 12.71 -2.13 19.51
C VAL A 238 13.68 -1.43 20.46
N GLU A 239 14.00 -2.03 21.59
CA GLU A 239 14.93 -1.44 22.59
C GLU A 239 16.33 -1.25 22.00
N GLU A 240 16.88 -2.23 21.27
CA GLU A 240 18.21 -2.19 20.65
C GLU A 240 18.12 -1.64 19.21
N GLU A 241 17.73 -0.36 19.06
CA GLU A 241 17.51 0.29 17.76
C GLU A 241 18.73 0.24 16.84
N GLU A 242 19.91 0.54 17.38
CA GLU A 242 21.17 0.52 16.61
C GLU A 242 21.44 -0.87 16.02
N LYS A 243 21.20 -1.92 16.81
CA LYS A 243 21.35 -3.31 16.34
C LYS A 243 20.40 -3.64 15.19
N ALA A 244 19.13 -3.21 15.32
CA ALA A 244 18.15 -3.39 14.26
C ALA A 244 18.54 -2.64 12.99
N ILE A 245 18.96 -1.37 13.10
CA ILE A 245 19.40 -0.58 11.95
C ILE A 245 20.65 -1.18 11.30
N ASN A 246 21.59 -1.71 12.08
CA ASN A 246 22.77 -2.36 11.54
C ASN A 246 22.42 -3.64 10.77
N GLU A 247 21.45 -4.43 11.24
CA GLU A 247 20.94 -5.58 10.49
C GLU A 247 20.24 -5.18 9.19
N LEU A 248 19.39 -4.16 9.23
CA LEU A 248 18.78 -3.61 8.01
C LEU A 248 19.83 -3.15 6.99
N LYS A 249 20.86 -2.45 7.44
CA LYS A 249 21.99 -2.02 6.59
C LYS A 249 22.76 -3.22 6.04
N ARG A 250 22.99 -4.26 6.83
CA ARG A 250 23.71 -5.47 6.41
C ARG A 250 23.01 -6.19 5.27
N VAL A 251 21.70 -6.38 5.39
CA VAL A 251 20.94 -7.13 4.39
C VAL A 251 20.51 -6.27 3.18
N LEU A 252 20.64 -4.94 3.25
CA LEU A 252 20.33 -4.03 2.16
C LEU A 252 21.42 -4.05 1.09
N LYS A 253 21.07 -4.12 -0.18
CA LYS A 253 21.99 -3.90 -1.30
C LYS A 253 22.51 -2.46 -1.30
N ARG A 254 23.70 -2.25 -1.88
CA ARG A 254 24.36 -0.94 -1.89
C ARG A 254 23.52 0.17 -2.56
N SER A 255 22.74 -0.16 -3.57
CA SER A 255 21.80 0.74 -4.26
C SER A 255 20.40 0.72 -3.65
N GLY A 256 20.16 -0.10 -2.62
CA GLY A 256 18.84 -0.34 -2.05
C GLY A 256 18.30 0.84 -1.22
N LYS A 257 17.03 0.72 -0.87
CA LYS A 257 16.32 1.71 -0.05
C LYS A 257 15.61 1.05 1.13
N ILE A 258 15.63 1.73 2.28
CA ILE A 258 14.81 1.37 3.45
C ILE A 258 13.74 2.44 3.60
N PHE A 259 12.50 2.03 3.70
CA PHE A 259 11.35 2.88 3.98
C PHE A 259 10.98 2.74 5.45
N LEU A 260 11.09 3.83 6.21
CA LEU A 260 10.81 3.88 7.64
C LEU A 260 9.72 4.89 7.94
N SER A 261 8.79 4.54 8.81
CA SER A 261 7.86 5.48 9.41
C SER A 261 7.63 5.16 10.89
N PHE A 262 7.34 6.17 11.68
CA PHE A 262 7.03 6.07 13.11
C PHE A 262 6.31 7.34 13.56
N PRO A 263 5.58 7.32 14.70
CA PRO A 263 5.02 8.52 15.29
C PRO A 263 6.13 9.49 15.74
N ILE A 264 5.93 10.78 15.48
CA ILE A 264 6.90 11.83 15.77
C ILE A 264 6.26 12.94 16.62
N ALA A 265 6.89 13.30 17.73
CA ALA A 265 6.57 14.50 18.50
C ALA A 265 7.25 15.71 17.85
N ALA A 266 6.47 16.63 17.27
CA ALA A 266 6.99 17.70 16.43
C ALA A 266 7.73 18.82 17.18
N ASP A 267 7.49 18.94 18.47
CA ASP A 267 7.98 20.06 19.31
C ASP A 267 9.15 19.72 20.24
N MET A 268 9.57 18.46 20.30
CA MET A 268 10.64 18.00 21.19
C MET A 268 11.65 17.11 20.47
N ASP A 269 12.81 16.89 21.09
CA ASP A 269 13.76 15.87 20.65
C ASP A 269 13.32 14.48 21.13
N THR A 270 13.85 13.43 20.51
CA THR A 270 13.54 12.05 20.85
C THR A 270 13.75 11.77 22.32
N TYR A 271 12.71 11.26 22.97
CA TYR A 271 12.76 10.86 24.38
C TYR A 271 12.81 9.35 24.51
N GLU A 272 13.81 8.86 25.23
CA GLU A 272 14.03 7.45 25.52
C GLU A 272 14.60 7.30 26.93
N ASN A 273 14.01 6.41 27.74
CA ASN A 273 14.49 6.10 29.08
C ASN A 273 14.40 4.58 29.34
N ALA A 274 15.55 3.94 29.41
CA ALA A 274 15.66 2.49 29.59
C ALA A 274 15.18 1.99 30.97
N GLU A 275 14.95 2.88 31.93
CA GLU A 275 14.44 2.53 33.27
C GLU A 275 12.92 2.31 33.29
N LEU A 276 12.19 2.81 32.28
CA LEU A 276 10.73 2.63 32.18
C LEU A 276 10.41 1.21 31.71
N LYS A 277 9.95 0.37 32.61
CA LYS A 277 9.74 -1.07 32.37
C LYS A 277 8.27 -1.47 32.26
N THR A 278 7.37 -0.75 32.93
CA THR A 278 5.95 -1.10 32.93
C THR A 278 5.22 -0.47 31.74
N MET A 279 4.15 -1.13 31.29
CA MET A 279 3.30 -0.59 30.21
C MET A 279 2.69 0.76 30.59
N GLU A 280 2.35 0.97 31.87
CA GLU A 280 1.78 2.24 32.36
C GLU A 280 2.80 3.38 32.32
N GLU A 281 4.04 3.14 32.75
CA GLU A 281 5.13 4.12 32.62
C GLU A 281 5.37 4.49 31.16
N ARG A 282 5.44 3.49 30.26
CA ARG A 282 5.63 3.68 28.82
C ARG A 282 4.47 4.43 28.18
N LEU A 283 3.22 4.12 28.57
CA LEU A 283 2.05 4.84 28.11
C LEU A 283 2.15 6.33 28.44
N ARG A 284 2.50 6.68 29.68
CA ARG A 284 2.62 8.08 30.14
C ARG A 284 3.81 8.80 29.50
N ALA A 285 4.91 8.08 29.23
CA ALA A 285 6.14 8.67 28.72
C ALA A 285 6.16 8.78 27.19
N TYR A 286 5.57 7.83 26.49
CA TYR A 286 5.68 7.67 25.03
C TYR A 286 4.31 7.71 24.30
N GLY A 287 3.23 7.89 25.05
CA GLY A 287 1.89 8.03 24.50
C GLY A 287 1.17 6.73 24.16
N GLN A 288 1.84 5.57 24.16
CA GLN A 288 1.24 4.26 23.90
C GLN A 288 1.95 3.15 24.69
N GLU A 289 1.16 2.14 25.12
CA GLU A 289 1.68 0.91 25.72
C GLU A 289 2.65 0.20 24.76
N GLY A 290 3.77 -0.30 25.28
CA GLY A 290 4.74 -1.06 24.50
C GLY A 290 5.77 -0.22 23.73
N HIS A 291 5.55 1.08 23.50
CA HIS A 291 6.59 1.94 22.97
C HIS A 291 7.78 2.01 23.94
N VAL A 292 8.98 2.04 23.39
CA VAL A 292 10.23 2.15 24.19
C VAL A 292 10.90 3.50 24.01
N ARG A 293 10.40 4.31 23.09
CA ARG A 293 10.78 5.70 22.84
C ARG A 293 9.63 6.48 22.23
N LEU A 294 9.74 7.80 22.28
CA LEU A 294 8.96 8.73 21.50
C LEU A 294 9.93 9.48 20.59
N TYR A 295 9.86 9.25 19.29
CA TYR A 295 10.67 9.98 18.33
C TYR A 295 10.30 11.46 18.33
N GLY A 296 11.28 12.33 18.24
CA GLY A 296 11.13 13.76 18.15
C GLY A 296 11.58 14.32 16.82
N LYS A 297 11.67 15.63 16.72
CA LYS A 297 12.09 16.37 15.52
C LYS A 297 13.51 16.03 15.05
N ASP A 298 14.36 15.46 15.94
CA ASP A 298 15.73 14.99 15.67
C ASP A 298 15.81 13.59 15.05
N TYR A 299 14.68 13.01 14.63
CA TYR A 299 14.62 11.65 14.08
C TYR A 299 15.59 11.43 12.91
N LYS A 300 15.77 12.45 12.06
CA LYS A 300 16.65 12.40 10.92
C LYS A 300 18.11 12.29 11.35
N GLU A 301 18.56 13.20 12.21
CA GLU A 301 19.91 13.22 12.77
C GLU A 301 20.21 11.94 13.55
N ARG A 302 19.19 11.38 14.24
CA ARG A 302 19.31 10.11 14.95
C ARG A 302 19.58 8.95 13.99
N LEU A 303 18.85 8.83 12.89
CA LEU A 303 19.06 7.78 11.88
C LEU A 303 20.42 7.97 11.16
N GLU A 304 20.81 9.22 10.90
CA GLU A 304 22.10 9.55 10.26
C GLU A 304 23.30 9.18 11.15
N LYS A 305 23.18 9.28 12.48
CA LYS A 305 24.20 8.80 13.43
C LYS A 305 24.48 7.29 13.30
N TYR A 306 23.49 6.50 12.88
CA TYR A 306 23.66 5.08 12.61
C TYR A 306 24.22 4.80 11.21
N GLY A 307 24.63 5.85 10.47
CA GLY A 307 25.29 5.73 9.17
C GLY A 307 24.33 5.50 8.01
N LEU A 308 23.12 6.01 8.09
CA LEU A 308 22.17 6.07 6.97
C LEU A 308 22.23 7.47 6.35
N LYS A 309 21.93 7.58 5.06
CA LYS A 309 21.50 8.82 4.42
C LYS A 309 19.98 8.86 4.47
N VAL A 310 19.40 9.94 4.96
CA VAL A 310 17.95 10.04 5.20
C VAL A 310 17.34 11.17 4.37
N GLU A 311 16.39 10.81 3.53
CA GLU A 311 15.47 11.72 2.86
C GLU A 311 14.10 11.60 3.52
N ALA A 312 13.57 12.70 4.03
CA ALA A 312 12.24 12.74 4.64
C ALA A 312 11.23 13.25 3.61
N MET A 313 10.16 12.50 3.41
CA MET A 313 9.02 12.89 2.58
C MET A 313 7.78 13.08 3.44
N THR A 314 7.08 14.19 3.23
CA THR A 314 5.76 14.44 3.80
C THR A 314 4.78 14.82 2.69
N PRO A 315 3.45 14.61 2.86
CA PRO A 315 2.48 15.06 1.88
C PRO A 315 2.60 16.52 1.51
N GLU A 316 2.85 17.41 2.48
CA GLU A 316 2.94 18.86 2.22
C GLU A 316 4.18 19.27 1.41
N LEU A 317 5.29 18.51 1.49
CA LEU A 317 6.50 18.76 0.70
C LEU A 317 6.38 18.21 -0.73
N GLN A 318 5.52 17.22 -0.95
CA GLN A 318 5.44 16.50 -2.22
C GLN A 318 4.19 16.83 -3.04
N CYS A 319 3.12 17.29 -2.41
CA CYS A 319 1.80 17.41 -3.01
C CYS A 319 1.14 18.75 -2.69
N ASN A 320 0.19 19.17 -3.53
CA ASN A 320 -0.64 20.33 -3.25
C ASN A 320 -1.79 20.00 -2.27
N ASP A 321 -2.42 21.01 -1.71
CA ASP A 321 -3.52 20.90 -0.73
C ASP A 321 -4.71 20.12 -1.29
N GLU A 322 -5.03 20.27 -2.56
CA GLU A 322 -6.13 19.55 -3.21
C GLU A 322 -5.88 18.03 -3.15
N MET A 323 -4.66 17.62 -3.48
CA MET A 323 -4.27 16.21 -3.46
C MET A 323 -4.26 15.65 -2.03
N ILE A 324 -3.68 16.38 -1.06
CA ILE A 324 -3.65 15.98 0.34
C ILE A 324 -5.08 15.78 0.86
N ASN A 325 -5.95 16.75 0.63
CA ASN A 325 -7.36 16.69 1.03
C ASN A 325 -8.09 15.54 0.34
N ARG A 326 -7.87 15.35 -0.97
CA ARG A 326 -8.51 14.31 -1.77
C ARG A 326 -8.19 12.90 -1.25
N TYR A 327 -6.95 12.63 -0.90
CA TYR A 327 -6.52 11.32 -0.39
C TYR A 327 -6.69 11.19 1.12
N GLY A 328 -7.01 12.27 1.84
CA GLY A 328 -7.14 12.30 3.29
C GLY A 328 -5.84 11.94 3.98
N TRP A 329 -4.71 12.48 3.49
CA TRP A 329 -3.40 12.31 4.13
C TRP A 329 -3.19 13.31 5.24
N ILE A 330 -2.39 12.94 6.22
CA ILE A 330 -1.90 13.87 7.24
C ILE A 330 -0.76 14.67 6.61
N ARG A 331 -0.82 16.00 6.65
CA ARG A 331 0.08 16.91 5.94
C ARG A 331 1.56 16.67 6.21
N ASP A 332 1.88 16.44 7.45
CA ASP A 332 3.21 16.31 8.03
C ASP A 332 3.60 14.86 8.39
N ASP A 333 2.82 13.87 7.95
CA ASP A 333 3.15 12.44 8.17
C ASP A 333 4.42 12.05 7.42
N VAL A 334 5.43 11.65 8.17
CA VAL A 334 6.78 11.44 7.65
C VAL A 334 6.99 10.01 7.16
N MET A 335 7.50 9.87 5.94
CA MET A 335 8.13 8.66 5.44
C MET A 335 9.63 8.94 5.21
N CYS A 336 10.49 8.27 5.95
CA CYS A 336 11.94 8.33 5.76
C CYS A 336 12.37 7.33 4.69
N ILE A 337 13.06 7.82 3.66
CA ILE A 337 13.69 6.99 2.64
C ILE A 337 15.17 6.99 2.94
N CYS A 338 15.65 5.85 3.45
CA CYS A 338 17.02 5.70 3.88
C CYS A 338 17.85 4.91 2.86
N SER A 339 19.13 5.23 2.74
CA SER A 339 20.09 4.50 1.91
C SER A 339 21.45 4.42 2.60
N LEU A 340 22.29 3.52 2.12
CA LEU A 340 23.70 3.47 2.50
C LEU A 340 24.45 4.70 1.96
N PRO A 341 25.50 5.17 2.65
CA PRO A 341 26.31 6.32 2.25
C PRO A 341 27.07 6.11 0.94
#